data_a15a5e09266c347e9805b9eff1b75498
#
_entry.id   a15a5e09266c347e9805b9eff1b75498
#
_cell.length_a   1.000
_cell.length_b   1.000
_cell.length_c   1.000
_cell.angle_alpha   90.00
_cell.angle_beta   90.00
_cell.angle_gamma   90.00
#
_symmetry.space_group_name_H-M   'P 1'
#
loop_
_entity.id
_entity.type
_entity.pdbx_description
1 polymer ?
#
loop_
_entity_poly.entity_id
_entity_poly.type
_entity_poly.pdbx_seq_one_letter_code
_entity_poly.pdbx_strand_id
1 'polypeptide(L)'
;MKKRICILGSTGSIGTQALDVIAQHSDLYEAYVLTAYNNADLLIEQARKFTPEAVVIANENNYGKVKDALSDQPIKVYAGADALCQVVQDGNIDIVLASMVGFAGLEPTIAAIKAKKMIALANKETLVVAGDLITRLANEHQVPILPVDSEHSAIFHFIEPGNKIDKLLLTCSGGPFRYFTQEQLATVT
;
A
#
# COMPACT_ATOMS: atom_id res chain seq x y z
N MET A 1 -22.23 5.32 -0.55
CA MET A 1 -21.42 4.65 -1.60
C MET A 1 -20.25 3.96 -0.93
N LYS A 2 -19.87 2.76 -1.40
CA LYS A 2 -18.68 2.06 -0.93
C LYS A 2 -17.42 2.81 -1.37
N LYS A 3 -16.37 2.78 -0.55
CA LYS A 3 -15.04 3.27 -0.94
C LYS A 3 -14.31 2.22 -1.77
N ARG A 4 -13.85 2.62 -2.94
CA ARG A 4 -13.13 1.77 -3.88
C ARG A 4 -11.63 1.85 -3.62
N ILE A 5 -11.04 0.69 -3.34
CA ILE A 5 -9.65 0.59 -2.91
C ILE A 5 -8.81 -0.08 -4.00
N CYS A 6 -7.75 0.59 -4.40
CA CYS A 6 -6.65 -0.02 -5.14
C CYS A 6 -5.59 -0.52 -4.16
N ILE A 7 -5.26 -1.80 -4.21
CA ILE A 7 -4.24 -2.41 -3.34
C ILE A 7 -2.97 -2.67 -4.14
N LEU A 8 -1.95 -1.85 -3.92
CA LEU A 8 -0.62 -2.07 -4.44
C LEU A 8 0.09 -3.12 -3.58
N GLY A 9 0.22 -4.34 -4.10
CA GLY A 9 0.81 -5.46 -3.37
C GLY A 9 -0.22 -6.28 -2.57
N SER A 10 -1.33 -6.66 -3.17
CA SER A 10 -2.43 -7.41 -2.53
C SER A 10 -2.03 -8.79 -2.01
N THR A 11 -0.99 -9.39 -2.58
CA THR A 11 -0.47 -10.72 -2.19
C THR A 11 0.55 -10.66 -1.05
N GLY A 12 0.93 -9.47 -0.60
CA GLY A 12 1.79 -9.27 0.56
C GLY A 12 1.01 -9.35 1.88
N SER A 13 1.74 -9.35 3.01
CA SER A 13 1.14 -9.46 4.35
C SER A 13 0.09 -8.39 4.63
N ILE A 14 0.38 -7.11 4.34
CA ILE A 14 -0.58 -6.02 4.56
C ILE A 14 -1.72 -6.10 3.55
N GLY A 15 -1.43 -6.44 2.29
CA GLY A 15 -2.46 -6.56 1.25
C GLY A 15 -3.48 -7.65 1.55
N THR A 16 -3.05 -8.81 2.06
CA THR A 16 -3.95 -9.91 2.46
C THR A 16 -4.81 -9.50 3.66
N GLN A 17 -4.23 -8.86 4.67
CA GLN A 17 -4.99 -8.34 5.82
C GLN A 17 -6.02 -7.27 5.40
N ALA A 18 -5.65 -6.40 4.46
CA ALA A 18 -6.58 -5.41 3.94
C ALA A 18 -7.78 -6.06 3.22
N LEU A 19 -7.53 -7.13 2.46
CA LEU A 19 -8.61 -7.90 1.84
C LEU A 19 -9.52 -8.59 2.87
N ASP A 20 -8.98 -9.05 3.99
CA ASP A 20 -9.79 -9.59 5.09
C ASP A 20 -10.68 -8.51 5.72
N VAL A 21 -10.15 -7.30 5.91
CA VAL A 21 -10.94 -6.15 6.38
C VAL A 21 -12.04 -5.79 5.37
N ILE A 22 -11.72 -5.74 4.08
CA ILE A 22 -12.72 -5.47 3.02
C ILE A 22 -13.81 -6.54 3.01
N ALA A 23 -13.45 -7.81 3.20
CA ALA A 23 -14.43 -8.90 3.26
C ALA A 23 -15.38 -8.78 4.45
N GLN A 24 -14.87 -8.36 5.63
CA GLN A 24 -15.66 -8.13 6.84
C GLN A 24 -16.57 -6.89 6.75
N HIS A 25 -16.15 -5.89 5.97
CA HIS A 25 -16.84 -4.60 5.81
C HIS A 25 -17.21 -4.34 4.36
N SER A 26 -17.76 -5.36 3.70
CA SER A 26 -18.12 -5.31 2.28
C SER A 26 -19.26 -4.33 1.95
N ASP A 27 -19.95 -3.81 2.95
CA ASP A 27 -20.91 -2.69 2.85
C ASP A 27 -20.24 -1.32 2.71
N LEU A 28 -19.02 -1.17 3.24
CA LEU A 28 -18.24 0.08 3.26
C LEU A 28 -17.16 0.13 2.19
N TYR A 29 -16.54 -1.00 1.88
CA TYR A 29 -15.34 -1.09 1.04
C TYR A 29 -15.51 -2.06 -0.14
N GLU A 30 -14.77 -1.78 -1.20
CA GLU A 30 -14.68 -2.62 -2.40
C GLU A 30 -13.22 -2.73 -2.84
N ALA A 31 -12.74 -3.96 -3.07
CA ALA A 31 -11.44 -4.20 -3.68
C ALA A 31 -11.56 -3.94 -5.19
N TYR A 32 -11.17 -2.74 -5.64
CA TYR A 32 -11.40 -2.28 -7.00
C TYR A 32 -10.25 -2.62 -7.95
N VAL A 33 -9.01 -2.50 -7.49
CA VAL A 33 -7.82 -2.93 -8.23
C VAL A 33 -6.91 -3.73 -7.31
N LEU A 34 -6.44 -4.90 -7.77
CA LEU A 34 -5.48 -5.72 -7.05
C LEU A 34 -4.18 -5.83 -7.84
N THR A 35 -3.04 -5.73 -7.16
CA THR A 35 -1.75 -5.86 -7.83
C THR A 35 -0.82 -6.82 -7.11
N ALA A 36 0.02 -7.52 -7.87
CA ALA A 36 1.10 -8.35 -7.35
C ALA A 36 2.36 -8.20 -8.20
N TYR A 37 3.53 -8.53 -7.64
CA TYR A 37 4.76 -8.57 -8.43
C TYR A 37 4.92 -9.93 -9.13
N ASN A 38 5.08 -11.03 -8.37
CA ASN A 38 5.34 -12.37 -8.90
C ASN A 38 4.24 -13.39 -8.59
N ASN A 39 3.48 -13.19 -7.50
CA ASN A 39 2.57 -14.22 -7.00
C ASN A 39 1.27 -14.25 -7.79
N ALA A 40 1.35 -14.82 -9.01
CA ALA A 40 0.21 -14.93 -9.91
C ALA A 40 -0.90 -15.83 -9.35
N ASP A 41 -0.56 -16.93 -8.66
CA ASP A 41 -1.56 -17.87 -8.14
C ASP A 41 -2.45 -17.21 -7.09
N LEU A 42 -1.85 -16.56 -6.11
CA LEU A 42 -2.62 -15.86 -5.08
C LEU A 42 -3.39 -14.64 -5.67
N LEU A 43 -2.81 -13.94 -6.65
CA LEU A 43 -3.52 -12.84 -7.32
C LEU A 43 -4.78 -13.34 -8.04
N ILE A 44 -4.69 -14.48 -8.72
CA ILE A 44 -5.84 -15.12 -9.40
C ILE A 44 -6.90 -15.52 -8.38
N GLU A 45 -6.50 -16.16 -7.26
CA GLU A 45 -7.41 -16.52 -6.19
C GLU A 45 -8.14 -15.30 -5.62
N GLN A 46 -7.40 -14.24 -5.30
CA GLN A 46 -7.94 -12.98 -4.81
C GLN A 46 -8.89 -12.35 -5.85
N ALA A 47 -8.51 -12.35 -7.12
CA ALA A 47 -9.32 -11.79 -8.19
C ALA A 47 -10.65 -12.54 -8.35
N ARG A 48 -10.65 -13.87 -8.28
CA ARG A 48 -11.87 -14.67 -8.32
C ARG A 48 -12.77 -14.46 -7.12
N LYS A 49 -12.18 -14.23 -5.92
CA LYS A 49 -12.93 -14.01 -4.68
C LYS A 49 -13.55 -12.61 -4.60
N PHE A 50 -12.81 -11.60 -4.99
CA PHE A 50 -13.21 -10.19 -4.80
C PHE A 50 -13.77 -9.54 -6.07
N THR A 51 -13.62 -10.17 -7.23
CA THR A 51 -14.09 -9.68 -8.54
C THR A 51 -13.76 -8.20 -8.80
N PRO A 52 -12.47 -7.80 -8.72
CA PRO A 52 -12.08 -6.42 -8.92
C PRO A 52 -12.33 -5.99 -10.38
N GLU A 53 -12.36 -4.69 -10.64
CA GLU A 53 -12.41 -4.13 -12.00
C GLU A 53 -11.16 -4.51 -12.81
N ALA A 54 -9.99 -4.50 -12.14
CA ALA A 54 -8.72 -4.83 -12.79
C ALA A 54 -7.72 -5.49 -11.84
N VAL A 55 -6.81 -6.27 -12.44
CA VAL A 55 -5.61 -6.77 -11.78
C VAL A 55 -4.36 -6.39 -12.55
N VAL A 56 -3.24 -6.19 -11.84
CA VAL A 56 -1.92 -5.94 -12.43
C VAL A 56 -0.93 -6.95 -11.90
N ILE A 57 -0.25 -7.66 -12.79
CA ILE A 57 0.92 -8.48 -12.45
C ILE A 57 2.18 -7.77 -12.95
N ALA A 58 3.03 -7.26 -12.02
CA ALA A 58 4.17 -6.43 -12.41
C ALA A 58 5.25 -7.22 -13.17
N ASN A 59 5.45 -8.51 -12.85
CA ASN A 59 6.28 -9.38 -13.66
C ASN A 59 5.54 -9.83 -14.92
N GLU A 60 5.90 -9.28 -16.05
CA GLU A 60 5.28 -9.53 -17.35
C GLU A 60 5.32 -11.00 -17.77
N ASN A 61 6.29 -11.79 -17.31
CA ASN A 61 6.37 -13.22 -17.61
C ASN A 61 5.14 -13.99 -17.10
N ASN A 62 4.44 -13.46 -16.10
CA ASN A 62 3.24 -14.07 -15.52
C ASN A 62 1.94 -13.56 -16.18
N TYR A 63 2.02 -12.62 -17.13
CA TYR A 63 0.84 -12.04 -17.75
C TYR A 63 -0.09 -13.08 -18.39
N GLY A 64 0.46 -13.96 -19.23
CA GLY A 64 -0.30 -15.01 -19.91
C GLY A 64 -1.05 -15.89 -18.92
N LYS A 65 -0.37 -16.35 -17.85
CA LYS A 65 -0.96 -17.16 -16.78
C LYS A 65 -2.17 -16.48 -16.11
N VAL A 66 -2.02 -15.21 -15.75
CA VAL A 66 -3.10 -14.47 -15.08
C VAL A 66 -4.24 -14.19 -16.04
N LYS A 67 -3.94 -13.78 -17.27
CA LYS A 67 -4.94 -13.49 -18.29
C LYS A 67 -5.77 -14.71 -18.64
N ASP A 68 -5.12 -15.84 -18.90
CA ASP A 68 -5.81 -17.09 -19.27
C ASP A 68 -6.69 -17.59 -18.10
N ALA A 69 -6.17 -17.53 -16.87
CA ALA A 69 -6.89 -17.97 -15.68
C ALA A 69 -8.12 -17.09 -15.35
N LEU A 70 -8.15 -15.83 -15.79
CA LEU A 70 -9.27 -14.92 -15.54
C LEU A 70 -10.10 -14.61 -16.80
N SER A 71 -9.90 -15.38 -17.88
CA SER A 71 -10.58 -15.16 -19.17
C SER A 71 -12.11 -15.34 -19.10
N ASP A 72 -12.59 -16.06 -18.12
CA ASP A 72 -14.02 -16.31 -17.82
C ASP A 72 -14.63 -15.21 -16.94
N GLN A 73 -13.85 -14.24 -16.49
CA GLN A 73 -14.27 -13.17 -15.57
C GLN A 73 -14.28 -11.81 -16.27
N PRO A 74 -15.16 -10.88 -15.87
CA PRO A 74 -15.18 -9.51 -16.42
C PRO A 74 -14.08 -8.63 -15.79
N ILE A 75 -12.87 -9.18 -15.64
CA ILE A 75 -11.73 -8.53 -14.97
C ILE A 75 -10.69 -8.14 -16.01
N LYS A 76 -10.29 -6.89 -16.01
CA LYS A 76 -9.20 -6.40 -16.86
C LYS A 76 -7.85 -6.85 -16.31
N VAL A 77 -7.00 -7.42 -17.14
CA VAL A 77 -5.67 -7.90 -16.75
C VAL A 77 -4.60 -7.05 -17.42
N TYR A 78 -3.73 -6.46 -16.62
CA TYR A 78 -2.60 -5.66 -17.06
C TYR A 78 -1.28 -6.23 -16.53
N ALA A 79 -0.16 -5.86 -17.16
CA ALA A 79 1.16 -6.26 -16.71
C ALA A 79 2.18 -5.12 -16.80
N GLY A 80 3.28 -5.28 -16.05
CA GLY A 80 4.41 -4.36 -16.04
C GLY A 80 4.31 -3.24 -15.01
N ALA A 81 5.44 -2.58 -14.79
CA ALA A 81 5.56 -1.50 -13.82
C ALA A 81 4.74 -0.26 -14.23
N ASP A 82 4.71 0.07 -15.52
CA ASP A 82 3.96 1.21 -16.02
C ASP A 82 2.46 1.05 -15.78
N ALA A 83 1.94 -0.17 -15.87
CA ALA A 83 0.55 -0.46 -15.57
C ALA A 83 0.17 -0.16 -14.12
N LEU A 84 1.08 -0.33 -13.15
CA LEU A 84 0.86 0.07 -11.76
C LEU A 84 0.62 1.58 -11.63
N CYS A 85 1.41 2.39 -12.36
CA CYS A 85 1.24 3.84 -12.36
C CYS A 85 -0.03 4.30 -13.09
N GLN A 86 -0.48 3.54 -14.08
CA GLN A 86 -1.68 3.86 -14.84
C GLN A 86 -2.95 3.53 -14.05
N VAL A 87 -3.04 2.34 -13.46
CA VAL A 87 -4.27 1.91 -12.78
C VAL A 87 -4.62 2.74 -11.55
N VAL A 88 -3.63 3.25 -10.80
CA VAL A 88 -3.87 4.10 -9.63
C VAL A 88 -4.51 5.45 -9.98
N GLN A 89 -4.50 5.84 -11.26
CA GLN A 89 -5.07 7.09 -11.74
C GLN A 89 -6.56 6.98 -12.11
N ASP A 90 -7.14 5.76 -12.10
CA ASP A 90 -8.55 5.57 -12.43
C ASP A 90 -9.45 6.47 -11.56
N GLY A 91 -10.36 7.20 -12.23
CA GLY A 91 -11.25 8.16 -11.59
C GLY A 91 -12.15 7.56 -10.50
N ASN A 92 -12.43 6.28 -10.58
CA ASN A 92 -13.30 5.58 -9.65
C ASN A 92 -12.61 5.13 -8.35
N ILE A 93 -11.28 5.20 -8.23
CA ILE A 93 -10.55 4.84 -7.02
C ILE A 93 -10.67 5.99 -6.01
N ASP A 94 -11.05 5.66 -4.78
CA ASP A 94 -11.07 6.58 -3.64
C ASP A 94 -9.75 6.52 -2.86
N ILE A 95 -9.23 5.31 -2.62
CA ILE A 95 -8.09 5.06 -1.74
C ILE A 95 -7.08 4.15 -2.46
N VAL A 96 -5.81 4.50 -2.35
CA VAL A 96 -4.70 3.63 -2.77
C VAL A 96 -3.97 3.14 -1.52
N LEU A 97 -4.02 1.85 -1.26
CA LEU A 97 -3.20 1.19 -0.24
C LEU A 97 -1.83 0.90 -0.83
N ALA A 98 -0.83 1.66 -0.41
CA ALA A 98 0.56 1.50 -0.82
C ALA A 98 1.26 0.49 0.09
N SER A 99 1.19 -0.80 -0.23
CA SER A 99 1.76 -1.91 0.55
C SER A 99 2.82 -2.73 -0.18
N MET A 100 3.35 -2.21 -1.28
CA MET A 100 4.50 -2.79 -1.97
C MET A 100 5.78 -2.57 -1.15
N VAL A 101 6.64 -3.58 -1.08
CA VAL A 101 7.92 -3.49 -0.34
C VAL A 101 8.97 -2.74 -1.17
N GLY A 102 9.80 -1.96 -0.50
CA GLY A 102 10.97 -1.30 -1.09
C GLY A 102 10.61 -0.15 -2.04
N PHE A 103 11.53 0.14 -2.96
CA PHE A 103 11.46 1.29 -3.86
C PHE A 103 10.35 1.21 -4.92
N ALA A 104 9.92 -0.01 -5.28
CA ALA A 104 8.94 -0.23 -6.36
C ALA A 104 7.56 0.43 -6.11
N GLY A 105 7.24 0.74 -4.85
CA GLY A 105 6.01 1.45 -4.49
C GLY A 105 6.06 2.97 -4.66
N LEU A 106 7.24 3.57 -4.89
CA LEU A 106 7.40 5.03 -4.92
C LEU A 106 6.68 5.67 -6.11
N GLU A 107 6.96 5.22 -7.33
CA GLU A 107 6.38 5.80 -8.55
C GLU A 107 4.85 5.68 -8.60
N PRO A 108 4.24 4.50 -8.32
CA PRO A 108 2.79 4.39 -8.25
C PRO A 108 2.17 5.26 -7.15
N THR A 109 2.86 5.45 -6.00
CA THR A 109 2.38 6.36 -4.95
C THR A 109 2.39 7.81 -5.41
N ILE A 110 3.45 8.26 -6.11
CA ILE A 110 3.51 9.60 -6.72
C ILE A 110 2.38 9.79 -7.74
N ALA A 111 2.15 8.78 -8.60
CA ALA A 111 1.08 8.82 -9.59
C ALA A 111 -0.31 8.94 -8.93
N ALA A 112 -0.55 8.20 -7.85
CA ALA A 112 -1.78 8.25 -7.08
C ALA A 112 -2.00 9.62 -6.42
N ILE A 113 -0.97 10.22 -5.82
CA ILE A 113 -1.03 11.57 -5.24
C ILE A 113 -1.39 12.60 -6.31
N LYS A 114 -0.71 12.57 -7.46
CA LYS A 114 -1.01 13.48 -8.58
C LYS A 114 -2.43 13.32 -9.12
N ALA A 115 -2.98 12.10 -9.08
CA ALA A 115 -4.36 11.79 -9.42
C ALA A 115 -5.35 12.09 -8.27
N LYS A 116 -4.89 12.74 -7.18
CA LYS A 116 -5.68 13.15 -6.02
C LYS A 116 -6.36 11.98 -5.30
N LYS A 117 -5.70 10.82 -5.23
CA LYS A 117 -6.19 9.65 -4.48
C LYS A 117 -5.71 9.73 -3.05
N MET A 118 -6.59 9.43 -2.08
CA MET A 118 -6.18 9.24 -0.69
C MET A 118 -5.17 8.09 -0.59
N ILE A 119 -4.09 8.29 0.15
CA ILE A 119 -3.03 7.27 0.32
C ILE A 119 -3.12 6.65 1.71
N ALA A 120 -3.32 5.34 1.77
CA ALA A 120 -3.10 4.52 2.95
C ALA A 120 -1.68 3.94 2.84
N LEU A 121 -0.73 4.50 3.59
CA LEU A 121 0.70 4.22 3.41
C LEU A 121 1.19 3.18 4.41
N ALA A 122 1.46 1.98 3.92
CA ALA A 122 2.12 0.92 4.68
C ALA A 122 3.63 0.81 4.35
N ASN A 123 4.02 1.22 3.12
CA ASN A 123 5.42 1.24 2.67
C ASN A 123 6.13 2.50 3.21
N LYS A 124 6.68 2.41 4.42
CA LYS A 124 7.44 3.50 5.05
C LYS A 124 8.76 3.82 4.32
N GLU A 125 9.31 2.89 3.55
CA GLU A 125 10.50 3.08 2.73
C GLU A 125 10.30 4.21 1.71
N THR A 126 9.09 4.44 1.25
CA THR A 126 8.72 5.58 0.40
C THR A 126 9.03 6.92 1.08
N LEU A 127 8.75 7.05 2.38
CA LEU A 127 9.07 8.27 3.15
C LEU A 127 10.56 8.36 3.52
N VAL A 128 11.22 7.21 3.72
CA VAL A 128 12.67 7.20 4.00
C VAL A 128 13.46 7.70 2.78
N VAL A 129 13.07 7.27 1.58
CA VAL A 129 13.78 7.59 0.33
C VAL A 129 13.38 8.95 -0.22
N ALA A 130 12.11 9.32 -0.14
CA ALA A 130 11.55 10.48 -0.82
C ALA A 130 10.53 11.27 0.02
N GLY A 131 10.68 11.30 1.35
CA GLY A 131 9.72 11.91 2.27
C GLY A 131 9.40 13.36 1.95
N ASP A 132 10.42 14.19 1.70
CA ASP A 132 10.25 15.60 1.34
C ASP A 132 9.45 15.77 0.04
N LEU A 133 9.72 14.92 -0.95
CA LEU A 133 8.98 14.92 -2.22
C LEU A 133 7.54 14.51 -2.02
N ILE A 134 7.30 13.40 -1.31
CA ILE A 134 5.97 12.84 -1.08
C ILE A 134 5.10 13.79 -0.27
N THR A 135 5.62 14.35 0.84
CA THR A 135 4.89 15.31 1.67
C THR A 135 4.59 16.61 0.94
N ARG A 136 5.54 17.11 0.15
CA ARG A 136 5.31 18.29 -0.69
C ARG A 136 4.21 18.04 -1.72
N LEU A 137 4.28 16.94 -2.49
CA LEU A 137 3.26 16.59 -3.48
C LEU A 137 1.90 16.37 -2.84
N ALA A 138 1.84 15.70 -1.69
CA ALA A 138 0.58 15.50 -0.96
C ALA A 138 -0.06 16.83 -0.56
N ASN A 139 0.73 17.77 -0.06
CA ASN A 139 0.27 19.13 0.28
C ASN A 139 -0.18 19.91 -0.96
N GLU A 140 0.62 19.91 -2.04
CA GLU A 140 0.28 20.60 -3.30
C GLU A 140 -1.02 20.08 -3.91
N HIS A 141 -1.26 18.77 -3.87
CA HIS A 141 -2.47 18.14 -4.40
C HIS A 141 -3.62 18.01 -3.39
N GLN A 142 -3.40 18.43 -2.12
CA GLN A 142 -4.36 18.30 -1.02
C GLN A 142 -4.81 16.86 -0.78
N VAL A 143 -3.87 15.92 -0.83
CA VAL A 143 -4.08 14.49 -0.65
C VAL A 143 -3.72 14.08 0.77
N PRO A 144 -4.64 13.49 1.55
CA PRO A 144 -4.29 12.94 2.85
C PRO A 144 -3.46 11.67 2.70
N ILE A 145 -2.41 11.56 3.52
CA ILE A 145 -1.64 10.33 3.70
C ILE A 145 -1.95 9.77 5.08
N LEU A 146 -2.55 8.60 5.13
CA LEU A 146 -2.91 7.90 6.37
C LEU A 146 -1.89 6.79 6.62
N PRO A 147 -1.26 6.73 7.80
CA PRO A 147 -0.33 5.67 8.13
C PRO A 147 -1.05 4.35 8.37
N VAL A 148 -0.47 3.25 7.87
CA VAL A 148 -0.97 1.88 8.08
C VAL A 148 0.04 1.03 8.85
N ASP A 149 1.33 1.39 8.81
CA ASP A 149 2.34 0.72 9.64
C ASP A 149 2.10 0.95 11.13
N SER A 150 2.60 0.04 11.97
CA SER A 150 2.28 -0.02 13.40
C SER A 150 2.71 1.22 14.16
N GLU A 151 3.91 1.73 13.89
CA GLU A 151 4.53 2.81 14.64
C GLU A 151 3.86 4.15 14.34
N HIS A 152 3.75 4.50 13.06
CA HIS A 152 3.13 5.76 12.65
C HIS A 152 1.61 5.75 12.91
N SER A 153 0.93 4.63 12.69
CA SER A 153 -0.50 4.50 12.96
C SER A 153 -0.81 4.70 14.44
N ALA A 154 -0.01 4.08 15.35
CA ALA A 154 -0.18 4.27 16.79
C ALA A 154 -0.04 5.76 17.17
N ILE A 155 1.02 6.42 16.69
CA ILE A 155 1.24 7.85 16.96
C ILE A 155 0.08 8.70 16.41
N PHE A 156 -0.33 8.43 15.18
CA PHE A 156 -1.41 9.16 14.51
C PHE A 156 -2.73 9.10 15.30
N HIS A 157 -3.08 7.94 15.87
CA HIS A 157 -4.28 7.76 16.65
C HIS A 157 -4.26 8.45 18.04
N PHE A 158 -3.07 8.69 18.61
CA PHE A 158 -2.93 9.32 19.92
C PHE A 158 -2.70 10.83 19.88
N ILE A 159 -2.41 11.38 18.69
CA ILE A 159 -2.28 12.84 18.53
C ILE A 159 -3.67 13.44 18.33
N GLU A 160 -4.15 14.12 19.37
CA GLU A 160 -5.40 14.88 19.34
C GLU A 160 -5.12 16.39 19.28
N PRO A 161 -5.83 17.15 18.41
CA PRO A 161 -5.68 18.61 18.36
C PRO A 161 -5.98 19.25 19.71
N GLY A 162 -5.04 20.07 20.19
CA GLY A 162 -5.19 20.78 21.47
C GLY A 162 -4.58 20.08 22.68
N ASN A 163 -4.22 18.81 22.58
CA ASN A 163 -3.51 18.10 23.65
C ASN A 163 -2.01 18.45 23.61
N LYS A 164 -1.44 18.71 24.81
CA LYS A 164 0.01 18.87 24.96
C LYS A 164 0.68 17.50 24.99
N ILE A 165 1.61 17.28 24.07
CA ILE A 165 2.43 16.07 24.04
C ILE A 165 3.60 16.30 25.01
N ASP A 166 3.68 15.51 26.10
CA ASP A 166 4.80 15.54 27.03
C ASP A 166 6.04 14.85 26.45
N LYS A 167 5.86 13.65 25.91
CA LYS A 167 6.91 12.88 25.22
C LYS A 167 6.35 11.87 24.25
N LEU A 168 7.16 11.54 23.25
CA LEU A 168 6.89 10.49 22.28
C LEU A 168 7.78 9.27 22.58
N LEU A 169 7.17 8.11 22.79
CA LEU A 169 7.88 6.84 22.96
C LEU A 169 7.79 6.05 21.66
N LEU A 170 8.87 6.10 20.86
CA LEU A 170 8.94 5.32 19.62
C LEU A 170 9.51 3.94 19.94
N THR A 171 8.66 2.92 19.80
CA THR A 171 9.07 1.52 19.97
C THR A 171 9.67 0.96 18.68
N CYS A 172 10.61 0.03 18.83
CA CYS A 172 11.16 -0.71 17.70
C CYS A 172 11.51 -2.14 18.10
N SER A 173 11.68 -3.02 17.11
CA SER A 173 12.09 -4.41 17.35
C SER A 173 13.57 -4.59 17.70
N GLY A 174 14.37 -3.50 17.72
CA GLY A 174 15.79 -3.48 18.04
C GLY A 174 16.71 -3.59 16.82
N GLY A 175 16.20 -3.94 15.65
CA GLY A 175 16.98 -4.00 14.40
C GLY A 175 18.27 -4.82 14.52
N PRO A 176 19.38 -4.37 13.88
CA PRO A 176 20.67 -5.08 13.92
C PRO A 176 21.30 -5.11 15.32
N PHE A 177 20.89 -4.20 16.21
CA PHE A 177 21.44 -4.09 17.57
C PHE A 177 20.62 -4.81 18.64
N ARG A 178 19.61 -5.58 18.26
CA ARG A 178 18.64 -6.23 19.17
C ARG A 178 19.29 -7.06 20.28
N TYR A 179 20.45 -7.65 20.01
CA TYR A 179 21.15 -8.52 20.94
C TYR A 179 22.41 -7.88 21.56
N PHE A 180 22.64 -6.59 21.32
CA PHE A 180 23.80 -5.89 21.83
C PHE A 180 23.59 -5.51 23.31
N THR A 181 24.66 -5.63 24.10
CA THR A 181 24.69 -5.10 25.46
C THR A 181 24.83 -3.58 25.45
N GLN A 182 24.56 -2.92 26.58
CA GLN A 182 24.76 -1.47 26.71
C GLN A 182 26.20 -1.04 26.42
N GLU A 183 27.18 -1.87 26.82
CA GLU A 183 28.59 -1.60 26.56
C GLU A 183 28.91 -1.69 25.06
N GLN A 184 28.34 -2.66 24.35
CA GLN A 184 28.47 -2.78 22.89
C GLN A 184 27.78 -1.62 22.17
N LEU A 185 26.61 -1.18 22.63
CA LEU A 185 25.89 -0.02 22.07
C LEU A 185 26.66 1.30 22.22
N ALA A 186 27.45 1.46 23.27
CA ALA A 186 28.27 2.65 23.51
C ALA A 186 29.40 2.84 22.46
N THR A 187 29.75 1.80 21.73
CA THR A 187 30.84 1.79 20.72
C THR A 187 30.33 1.72 19.27
N VAL A 188 29.01 1.73 19.07
CA VAL A 188 28.40 1.73 17.72
C VAL A 188 28.52 3.13 17.11
N THR A 189 29.06 3.19 15.90
CA THR A 189 29.20 4.42 15.09
C THR A 189 28.30 4.38 13.88
#